data_337506f90fab4cb6c083f315f6fa6095
#
_entry.id   337506f90fab4cb6c083f315f6fa6095
#
_cell.length_a   1.000
_cell.length_b   1.000
_cell.length_c   1.000
_cell.angle_alpha   90.00
_cell.angle_beta   90.00
_cell.angle_gamma   90.00
#
_symmetry.space_group_name_H-M   'P 1'
#
loop_
_entity.id
_entity.type
_entity.pdbx_description
1 polymer ?
#
loop_
_entity_poly.entity_id
_entity_poly.type
_entity_poly.pdbx_seq_one_letter_code
_entity_poly.pdbx_strand_id
1 'polypeptide(L)'
;MPTRRHFIASVTAALGGSVFAANGKPKIILLQSAWDTVNIGDIGHTPGTLRVIEEHLPEVRVVLWAMKLDERVTAMLKARFPKVDILQGSLTGKGEKDEALRQAITSCDLFIRNSGMGQDISFMQFCQKAGKPYGLFGQSYFPSMIEGKGAEERIALLNAASFIYTRETKTLSILKSAGIKTSVLEFGPDGCFGIDVRDDARGLATMKKLGLEERKFITVQIRTNTPKAPGVDDPRPQKLNPLHPTPQQIADDERRAAKYRELVTLWVQKTGHKVLIAPETIKEMGHNKRLIHDPLPPEIQKHVVNLEYFWNADEAAFIFARAHTIVCHEPHSPIIALANGTPIIHTYSEFHSPKCWMFKDIGLGDWLLEMDETSVEKMAETLFAIDAGYPEAQAKVRKAMAYVHECFAGSMRHVRGVIRA
;
A
#
# COMPACT_ATOMS: atom_id res chain seq x y z
N MET A 1 -18.00 29.39 -61.43
CA MET A 1 -18.40 28.79 -60.13
C MET A 1 -18.62 27.31 -60.33
N PRO A 2 -17.83 26.43 -59.75
CA PRO A 2 -18.33 25.11 -59.50
C PRO A 2 -18.10 24.74 -58.02
N THR A 3 -19.07 24.06 -57.51
CA THR A 3 -19.33 23.58 -56.17
C THR A 3 -18.35 22.51 -55.70
N ARG A 4 -17.86 22.66 -54.48
CA ARG A 4 -17.08 21.65 -53.75
C ARG A 4 -17.99 20.48 -53.32
N ARG A 5 -17.73 19.27 -53.80
CA ARG A 5 -18.27 18.03 -53.27
C ARG A 5 -17.26 17.46 -52.29
N HIS A 6 -17.70 17.24 -51.05
CA HIS A 6 -16.96 16.55 -49.99
C HIS A 6 -16.94 15.06 -50.29
N PHE A 7 -15.75 14.50 -50.32
CA PHE A 7 -15.54 13.06 -50.30
C PHE A 7 -15.24 12.66 -48.84
N ILE A 8 -16.19 12.04 -48.17
CA ILE A 8 -15.98 11.39 -46.87
C ILE A 8 -15.63 9.92 -47.20
N ALA A 9 -14.37 9.57 -47.04
CA ALA A 9 -13.94 8.17 -47.05
C ALA A 9 -14.12 7.60 -45.67
N SER A 10 -15.12 6.75 -45.50
CA SER A 10 -15.30 5.92 -44.29
C SER A 10 -14.29 4.79 -44.32
N VAL A 11 -13.26 4.87 -43.44
CA VAL A 11 -12.39 3.75 -43.15
C VAL A 11 -13.03 2.94 -42.02
N THR A 12 -13.71 1.87 -42.40
CA THR A 12 -14.20 0.86 -41.45
C THR A 12 -13.02 -0.05 -41.12
N ALA A 13 -12.32 0.24 -40.01
CA ALA A 13 -11.35 -0.70 -39.44
C ALA A 13 -12.16 -1.81 -38.74
N ALA A 14 -12.27 -2.94 -39.37
CA ALA A 14 -12.74 -4.17 -38.76
C ALA A 14 -11.66 -4.67 -37.79
N LEU A 15 -11.75 -4.28 -36.52
CA LEU A 15 -11.05 -4.95 -35.44
C LEU A 15 -11.75 -6.29 -35.18
N GLY A 16 -11.27 -7.31 -35.88
CA GLY A 16 -11.58 -8.70 -35.58
C GLY A 16 -11.00 -9.11 -34.22
N GLY A 17 -11.66 -8.70 -33.15
CA GLY A 17 -11.46 -9.29 -31.83
C GLY A 17 -12.04 -10.70 -31.85
N SER A 18 -11.21 -11.71 -32.03
CA SER A 18 -11.58 -13.11 -31.78
C SER A 18 -11.88 -13.24 -30.29
N VAL A 19 -13.16 -13.08 -29.94
CA VAL A 19 -13.68 -13.51 -28.63
C VAL A 19 -13.64 -15.04 -28.65
N PHE A 20 -12.57 -15.61 -28.13
CA PHE A 20 -12.58 -17.02 -27.71
C PHE A 20 -13.61 -17.14 -26.58
N ALA A 21 -14.82 -17.54 -26.94
CA ALA A 21 -15.77 -18.05 -25.96
C ALA A 21 -15.19 -19.36 -25.42
N ALA A 22 -14.48 -19.26 -24.30
CA ALA A 22 -14.09 -20.43 -23.54
C ALA A 22 -15.38 -21.07 -23.01
N ASN A 23 -15.73 -22.25 -23.52
CA ASN A 23 -16.85 -23.08 -23.07
C ASN A 23 -16.55 -23.64 -21.67
N GLY A 24 -16.46 -22.81 -20.64
CA GLY A 24 -16.22 -23.19 -19.24
C GLY A 24 -16.63 -22.08 -18.29
N LYS A 25 -17.01 -22.46 -17.05
CA LYS A 25 -17.23 -21.48 -15.99
C LYS A 25 -15.94 -20.70 -15.73
N PRO A 26 -16.00 -19.37 -15.49
CA PRO A 26 -14.82 -18.57 -15.19
C PRO A 26 -14.10 -19.16 -13.95
N LYS A 27 -12.78 -19.22 -14.03
CA LYS A 27 -11.95 -19.61 -12.90
C LYS A 27 -12.07 -18.58 -11.77
N ILE A 28 -12.00 -19.04 -10.52
CA ILE A 28 -12.24 -18.23 -9.32
C ILE A 28 -10.97 -18.10 -8.51
N ILE A 29 -10.55 -16.87 -8.30
CA ILE A 29 -9.55 -16.52 -7.26
C ILE A 29 -10.32 -16.08 -6.01
N LEU A 30 -10.03 -16.70 -4.87
CA LEU A 30 -10.40 -16.18 -3.56
C LEU A 30 -9.23 -15.37 -3.01
N LEU A 31 -9.41 -14.04 -2.92
CA LEU A 31 -8.40 -13.10 -2.45
C LEU A 31 -8.67 -12.73 -0.99
N GLN A 32 -7.79 -13.10 -0.06
CA GLN A 32 -7.84 -12.62 1.33
C GLN A 32 -7.12 -11.27 1.43
N SER A 33 -7.83 -10.21 1.84
CA SER A 33 -7.31 -8.84 1.94
C SER A 33 -8.20 -7.98 2.85
N ALA A 34 -8.12 -6.64 2.70
CA ALA A 34 -8.87 -5.67 3.51
C ALA A 34 -8.58 -5.83 5.02
N TRP A 35 -7.32 -5.61 5.38
CA TRP A 35 -6.80 -5.93 6.71
C TRP A 35 -7.31 -5.00 7.80
N ASP A 36 -7.44 -3.71 7.50
CA ASP A 36 -7.93 -2.68 8.43
C ASP A 36 -8.63 -1.55 7.66
N THR A 37 -9.43 -0.74 8.37
CA THR A 37 -10.14 0.43 7.83
C THR A 37 -9.59 1.76 8.37
N VAL A 38 -8.62 1.70 9.27
CA VAL A 38 -8.01 2.86 9.93
C VAL A 38 -6.50 2.98 9.66
N ASN A 39 -6.07 2.40 8.54
CA ASN A 39 -4.73 2.50 7.97
C ASN A 39 -4.88 2.55 6.44
N ILE A 40 -4.49 3.65 5.78
CA ILE A 40 -4.67 3.80 4.32
C ILE A 40 -3.84 2.80 3.52
N GLY A 41 -2.74 2.27 4.08
CA GLY A 41 -1.97 1.19 3.48
C GLY A 41 -2.74 -0.13 3.47
N ASP A 42 -3.29 -0.52 4.62
CA ASP A 42 -4.11 -1.73 4.75
C ASP A 42 -5.36 -1.65 3.87
N ILE A 43 -5.92 -0.45 3.69
CA ILE A 43 -7.00 -0.19 2.72
C ILE A 43 -6.47 -0.34 1.29
N GLY A 44 -5.32 0.28 0.97
CA GLY A 44 -4.76 0.38 -0.38
C GLY A 44 -4.33 -0.97 -0.99
N HIS A 45 -3.94 -1.94 -0.17
CA HIS A 45 -3.57 -3.29 -0.64
C HIS A 45 -4.68 -3.92 -1.49
N THR A 46 -5.93 -3.76 -1.09
CA THR A 46 -7.07 -4.42 -1.75
C THR A 46 -7.34 -3.88 -3.14
N PRO A 47 -7.62 -2.57 -3.34
CA PRO A 47 -7.87 -2.04 -4.67
C PRO A 47 -6.65 -2.17 -5.58
N GLY A 48 -5.44 -2.05 -5.04
CA GLY A 48 -4.23 -2.22 -5.83
C GLY A 48 -4.09 -3.64 -6.39
N THR A 49 -4.26 -4.67 -5.57
CA THR A 49 -4.19 -6.06 -6.04
C THR A 49 -5.37 -6.44 -6.93
N LEU A 50 -6.58 -5.95 -6.64
CA LEU A 50 -7.74 -6.16 -7.50
C LEU A 50 -7.51 -5.59 -8.91
N ARG A 51 -6.92 -4.38 -9.02
CA ARG A 51 -6.54 -3.81 -10.31
C ARG A 51 -5.51 -4.67 -11.04
N VAL A 52 -4.46 -5.14 -10.36
CA VAL A 52 -3.43 -6.00 -10.95
C VAL A 52 -4.05 -7.29 -11.50
N ILE A 53 -4.97 -7.91 -10.76
CA ILE A 53 -5.70 -9.11 -11.24
C ILE A 53 -6.60 -8.73 -12.43
N GLU A 54 -7.36 -7.65 -12.36
CA GLU A 54 -8.25 -7.19 -13.45
C GLU A 54 -7.47 -6.93 -14.74
N GLU A 55 -6.30 -6.29 -14.66
CA GLU A 55 -5.46 -5.96 -15.81
C GLU A 55 -4.82 -7.20 -16.46
N HIS A 56 -4.32 -8.12 -15.65
CA HIS A 56 -3.54 -9.24 -16.15
C HIS A 56 -4.30 -10.57 -16.25
N LEU A 57 -5.43 -10.71 -15.58
CA LEU A 57 -6.27 -11.91 -15.55
C LEU A 57 -7.76 -11.55 -15.74
N PRO A 58 -8.13 -10.83 -16.80
CA PRO A 58 -9.50 -10.31 -16.98
C PRO A 58 -10.56 -11.42 -17.12
N GLU A 59 -10.13 -12.65 -17.43
CA GLU A 59 -10.98 -13.83 -17.54
C GLU A 59 -11.36 -14.47 -16.19
N VAL A 60 -10.74 -14.03 -15.09
CA VAL A 60 -10.91 -14.63 -13.77
C VAL A 60 -11.96 -13.85 -12.97
N ARG A 61 -12.82 -14.59 -12.26
CA ARG A 61 -13.71 -14.03 -11.25
C ARG A 61 -12.98 -13.93 -9.91
N VAL A 62 -13.04 -12.77 -9.27
CA VAL A 62 -12.46 -12.59 -7.94
C VAL A 62 -13.56 -12.57 -6.89
N VAL A 63 -13.37 -13.33 -5.83
CA VAL A 63 -14.13 -13.27 -4.58
C VAL A 63 -13.18 -12.71 -3.52
N LEU A 64 -13.54 -11.59 -2.90
CA LEU A 64 -12.74 -10.96 -1.85
C LEU A 64 -13.19 -11.48 -0.48
N TRP A 65 -12.33 -12.20 0.22
CA TRP A 65 -12.48 -12.41 1.66
C TRP A 65 -11.90 -11.20 2.40
N ALA A 66 -12.79 -10.31 2.83
CA ALA A 66 -12.43 -9.09 3.53
C ALA A 66 -12.32 -9.33 5.04
N MET A 67 -11.17 -9.01 5.61
CA MET A 67 -10.92 -9.17 7.05
C MET A 67 -11.65 -8.10 7.87
N LYS A 68 -11.60 -6.85 7.41
CA LYS A 68 -12.33 -5.72 8.00
C LYS A 68 -12.87 -4.79 6.91
N LEU A 69 -14.10 -4.36 7.06
CA LEU A 69 -14.74 -3.36 6.21
C LEU A 69 -15.61 -2.44 7.05
N ASP A 70 -15.64 -1.18 6.67
CA ASP A 70 -16.65 -0.19 7.04
C ASP A 70 -17.41 0.25 5.78
N GLU A 71 -18.41 1.13 5.96
CA GLU A 71 -19.23 1.64 4.85
C GLU A 71 -18.41 2.41 3.82
N ARG A 72 -17.43 3.19 4.27
CA ARG A 72 -16.56 4.03 3.44
C ARG A 72 -15.66 3.20 2.52
N VAL A 73 -14.96 2.21 3.08
CA VAL A 73 -14.09 1.31 2.31
C VAL A 73 -14.92 0.41 1.39
N THR A 74 -16.09 -0.05 1.85
CA THR A 74 -17.02 -0.85 1.05
C THR A 74 -17.53 -0.06 -0.16
N ALA A 75 -17.93 1.20 0.04
CA ALA A 75 -18.40 2.07 -1.04
C ALA A 75 -17.31 2.31 -2.09
N MET A 76 -16.08 2.61 -1.66
CA MET A 76 -14.93 2.77 -2.55
C MET A 76 -14.66 1.51 -3.40
N LEU A 77 -14.63 0.33 -2.75
CA LEU A 77 -14.38 -0.94 -3.44
C LEU A 77 -15.49 -1.26 -4.45
N LYS A 78 -16.76 -1.11 -4.06
CA LYS A 78 -17.91 -1.36 -4.95
C LYS A 78 -17.98 -0.39 -6.12
N ALA A 79 -17.62 0.88 -5.91
CA ALA A 79 -17.58 1.87 -6.98
C ALA A 79 -16.54 1.52 -8.04
N ARG A 80 -15.34 1.07 -7.65
CA ARG A 80 -14.26 0.74 -8.59
C ARG A 80 -14.34 -0.70 -9.12
N PHE A 81 -14.78 -1.65 -8.30
CA PHE A 81 -14.83 -3.08 -8.62
C PHE A 81 -16.23 -3.67 -8.43
N PRO A 82 -17.25 -3.25 -9.20
CA PRO A 82 -18.64 -3.65 -9.00
C PRO A 82 -18.88 -5.15 -9.22
N LYS A 83 -17.97 -5.85 -9.91
CA LYS A 83 -18.07 -7.29 -10.20
C LYS A 83 -17.44 -8.17 -9.13
N VAL A 84 -16.76 -7.59 -8.15
CA VAL A 84 -16.09 -8.35 -7.08
C VAL A 84 -17.11 -8.67 -5.99
N ASP A 85 -17.30 -9.98 -5.74
CA ASP A 85 -18.09 -10.45 -4.61
C ASP A 85 -17.27 -10.29 -3.32
N ILE A 86 -17.88 -9.73 -2.28
CA ILE A 86 -17.22 -9.49 -1.00
C ILE A 86 -17.83 -10.41 0.06
N LEU A 87 -16.98 -11.21 0.69
CA LEU A 87 -17.32 -12.07 1.80
C LEU A 87 -16.60 -11.62 3.07
N GLN A 88 -17.25 -11.81 4.21
CA GLN A 88 -16.66 -11.70 5.53
C GLN A 88 -16.96 -13.00 6.30
N GLY A 89 -16.09 -13.38 7.21
CA GLY A 89 -16.28 -14.59 8.02
C GLY A 89 -14.96 -15.03 8.65
N SER A 90 -15.07 -16.08 9.46
CA SER A 90 -13.95 -16.74 10.15
C SER A 90 -13.89 -18.21 9.78
N LEU A 91 -12.68 -18.76 9.66
CA LEU A 91 -12.48 -20.20 9.42
C LEU A 91 -12.97 -21.08 10.59
N THR A 92 -12.95 -20.53 11.80
CA THR A 92 -13.32 -21.22 13.05
C THR A 92 -14.73 -20.89 13.55
N GLY A 93 -15.37 -19.90 12.95
CA GLY A 93 -16.72 -19.49 13.30
C GLY A 93 -17.78 -20.53 12.85
N LYS A 94 -19.02 -20.38 13.37
CA LYS A 94 -20.13 -21.32 13.13
C LYS A 94 -21.36 -20.65 12.51
N GLY A 95 -21.27 -19.35 12.15
CA GLY A 95 -22.37 -18.60 11.53
C GLY A 95 -22.49 -18.85 10.02
N GLU A 96 -23.55 -18.37 9.41
CA GLU A 96 -23.80 -18.49 7.96
C GLU A 96 -22.68 -17.86 7.13
N LYS A 97 -22.15 -16.71 7.54
CA LYS A 97 -21.01 -16.04 6.86
C LYS A 97 -19.75 -16.90 6.90
N ASP A 98 -19.52 -17.61 7.99
CA ASP A 98 -18.37 -18.49 8.18
C ASP A 98 -18.46 -19.73 7.29
N GLU A 99 -19.68 -20.27 7.15
CA GLU A 99 -19.96 -21.38 6.24
C GLU A 99 -19.81 -20.95 4.77
N ALA A 100 -20.35 -19.79 4.40
CA ALA A 100 -20.19 -19.24 3.06
C ALA A 100 -18.71 -19.01 2.70
N LEU A 101 -17.88 -18.58 3.66
CA LEU A 101 -16.43 -18.43 3.47
C LEU A 101 -15.77 -19.81 3.22
N ARG A 102 -16.06 -20.82 4.04
CA ARG A 102 -15.51 -22.19 3.86
C ARG A 102 -15.89 -22.77 2.51
N GLN A 103 -17.15 -22.57 2.08
CA GLN A 103 -17.62 -22.98 0.75
C GLN A 103 -16.89 -22.23 -0.37
N ALA A 104 -16.64 -20.92 -0.21
CA ALA A 104 -15.87 -20.14 -1.17
C ALA A 104 -14.44 -20.67 -1.31
N ILE A 105 -13.76 -21.03 -0.20
CA ILE A 105 -12.42 -21.64 -0.25
C ILE A 105 -12.45 -23.00 -0.94
N THR A 106 -13.42 -23.85 -0.62
CA THR A 106 -13.51 -25.20 -1.24
C THR A 106 -13.90 -25.15 -2.71
N SER A 107 -14.56 -24.11 -3.16
CA SER A 107 -15.00 -23.94 -4.56
C SER A 107 -14.07 -23.10 -5.41
N CYS A 108 -13.11 -22.34 -4.83
CA CYS A 108 -12.18 -21.57 -5.64
C CYS A 108 -11.17 -22.45 -6.38
N ASP A 109 -10.61 -21.93 -7.46
CA ASP A 109 -9.52 -22.57 -8.20
C ASP A 109 -8.15 -22.24 -7.58
N LEU A 110 -8.02 -21.07 -6.94
CA LEU A 110 -6.82 -20.62 -6.27
C LEU A 110 -7.16 -19.69 -5.11
N PHE A 111 -6.54 -19.92 -3.96
CA PHE A 111 -6.55 -19.00 -2.85
C PHE A 111 -5.30 -18.10 -2.90
N ILE A 112 -5.46 -16.79 -2.77
CA ILE A 112 -4.35 -15.84 -2.66
C ILE A 112 -4.47 -15.05 -1.37
N ARG A 113 -3.42 -15.09 -0.53
CA ARG A 113 -3.24 -14.14 0.56
C ARG A 113 -2.51 -12.91 0.04
N ASN A 114 -3.16 -11.77 0.13
CA ASN A 114 -2.62 -10.49 -0.32
C ASN A 114 -1.58 -9.91 0.65
N SER A 115 -0.92 -8.86 0.23
CA SER A 115 0.14 -8.11 0.93
C SER A 115 -0.10 -7.99 2.43
N GLY A 116 0.94 -8.20 3.20
CA GLY A 116 0.85 -8.16 4.66
C GLY A 116 2.02 -8.85 5.36
N MET A 117 1.84 -9.11 6.66
CA MET A 117 2.79 -9.86 7.48
C MET A 117 2.38 -11.33 7.55
N GLY A 118 3.33 -12.23 7.35
CA GLY A 118 3.11 -13.67 7.19
C GLY A 118 2.87 -14.47 8.49
N GLN A 119 2.23 -13.90 9.51
CA GLN A 119 2.08 -14.54 10.83
C GLN A 119 1.01 -15.64 10.87
N ASP A 120 -0.11 -15.43 10.20
CA ASP A 120 -1.24 -16.36 10.22
C ASP A 120 -1.05 -17.48 9.20
N ILE A 121 -1.13 -18.72 9.66
CA ILE A 121 -1.03 -19.94 8.85
C ILE A 121 -2.37 -20.69 8.71
N SER A 122 -3.41 -20.25 9.38
CA SER A 122 -4.69 -20.97 9.47
C SER A 122 -5.34 -21.21 8.11
N PHE A 123 -5.20 -20.23 7.19
CA PHE A 123 -5.71 -20.37 5.83
C PHE A 123 -4.92 -21.44 5.03
N MET A 124 -3.59 -21.54 5.23
CA MET A 124 -2.76 -22.55 4.56
C MET A 124 -3.15 -23.96 5.02
N GLN A 125 -3.31 -24.14 6.33
CA GLN A 125 -3.79 -25.38 6.92
C GLN A 125 -5.16 -25.77 6.35
N PHE A 126 -6.08 -24.80 6.23
CA PHE A 126 -7.41 -25.04 5.67
C PHE A 126 -7.34 -25.42 4.19
N CYS A 127 -6.58 -24.67 3.38
CA CYS A 127 -6.40 -24.96 1.94
C CYS A 127 -5.78 -26.35 1.73
N GLN A 128 -4.74 -26.70 2.49
CA GLN A 128 -4.10 -28.00 2.40
C GLN A 128 -5.08 -29.13 2.74
N LYS A 129 -5.87 -29.00 3.81
CA LYS A 129 -6.90 -29.97 4.19
C LYS A 129 -8.00 -30.09 3.13
N ALA A 130 -8.34 -28.99 2.46
CA ALA A 130 -9.35 -28.94 1.39
C ALA A 130 -8.80 -29.34 0.00
N GLY A 131 -7.50 -29.63 -0.11
CA GLY A 131 -6.85 -29.93 -1.40
C GLY A 131 -6.85 -28.74 -2.37
N LYS A 132 -6.79 -27.50 -1.85
CA LYS A 132 -6.85 -26.28 -2.66
C LYS A 132 -5.48 -25.66 -2.83
N PRO A 133 -5.08 -25.28 -4.07
CA PRO A 133 -3.85 -24.52 -4.28
C PRO A 133 -3.97 -23.14 -3.63
N TYR A 134 -2.86 -22.68 -3.05
CA TYR A 134 -2.76 -21.36 -2.46
C TYR A 134 -1.42 -20.70 -2.75
N GLY A 135 -1.43 -19.38 -2.78
CA GLY A 135 -0.25 -18.58 -2.96
C GLY A 135 -0.22 -17.35 -2.05
N LEU A 136 0.96 -16.83 -1.85
CA LEU A 136 1.21 -15.63 -1.06
C LEU A 136 1.75 -14.54 -1.97
N PHE A 137 1.10 -13.37 -1.93
CA PHE A 137 1.41 -12.25 -2.81
C PHE A 137 1.79 -11.02 -1.98
N GLY A 138 3.00 -10.48 -2.15
CA GLY A 138 3.46 -9.28 -1.47
C GLY A 138 3.63 -9.44 0.05
N GLN A 139 4.18 -10.55 0.53
CA GLN A 139 4.34 -10.82 1.97
C GLN A 139 5.68 -10.34 2.51
N SER A 140 5.68 -9.94 3.80
CA SER A 140 6.92 -9.73 4.59
C SER A 140 7.00 -10.71 5.75
N TYR A 141 8.23 -11.12 6.09
CA TYR A 141 8.52 -12.00 7.22
C TYR A 141 9.68 -11.45 8.04
N PHE A 142 9.56 -11.54 9.36
CA PHE A 142 10.70 -11.47 10.26
C PHE A 142 11.24 -12.89 10.52
N PRO A 143 12.53 -13.06 10.86
CA PRO A 143 13.08 -14.37 11.27
C PRO A 143 12.23 -15.04 12.35
N SER A 144 11.84 -14.29 13.39
CA SER A 144 11.01 -14.78 14.50
C SER A 144 9.62 -15.31 14.09
N MET A 145 9.13 -14.97 12.88
CA MET A 145 7.86 -15.50 12.35
C MET A 145 8.02 -16.89 11.73
N ILE A 146 9.23 -17.34 11.47
CA ILE A 146 9.54 -18.63 10.85
C ILE A 146 10.18 -19.59 11.85
N GLU A 147 10.88 -19.03 12.82
CA GLU A 147 11.62 -19.76 13.86
C GLU A 147 10.73 -20.10 15.08
N GLY A 148 11.25 -20.93 15.98
CA GLY A 148 10.62 -21.26 17.26
C GLY A 148 9.54 -22.32 17.17
N LYS A 149 8.61 -22.34 18.14
CA LYS A 149 7.54 -23.33 18.23
C LYS A 149 6.64 -23.33 17.00
N GLY A 150 6.46 -24.49 16.37
CA GLY A 150 5.65 -24.64 15.14
C GLY A 150 6.40 -24.25 13.86
N ALA A 151 7.73 -24.05 13.90
CA ALA A 151 8.54 -23.72 12.72
C ALA A 151 8.45 -24.79 11.64
N GLU A 152 8.55 -26.06 11.99
CA GLU A 152 8.48 -27.20 11.05
C GLU A 152 7.16 -27.18 10.25
N GLU A 153 6.02 -27.06 10.96
CA GLU A 153 4.70 -26.99 10.31
C GLU A 153 4.61 -25.76 9.39
N ARG A 154 5.09 -24.60 9.85
CA ARG A 154 5.07 -23.36 9.07
C ARG A 154 5.92 -23.49 7.82
N ILE A 155 7.11 -24.05 7.93
CA ILE A 155 8.01 -24.32 6.79
C ILE A 155 7.34 -25.30 5.81
N ALA A 156 6.72 -26.37 6.31
CA ALA A 156 6.01 -27.33 5.47
C ALA A 156 4.85 -26.67 4.71
N LEU A 157 4.06 -25.83 5.36
CA LEU A 157 2.98 -25.08 4.72
C LEU A 157 3.50 -24.07 3.69
N LEU A 158 4.58 -23.34 3.99
CA LEU A 158 5.19 -22.42 3.02
C LEU A 158 5.74 -23.18 1.81
N ASN A 159 6.34 -24.35 2.01
CA ASN A 159 6.83 -25.20 0.92
C ASN A 159 5.71 -25.77 0.03
N ALA A 160 4.51 -25.97 0.58
CA ALA A 160 3.33 -26.43 -0.16
C ALA A 160 2.59 -25.31 -0.92
N ALA A 161 2.98 -24.05 -0.74
CA ALA A 161 2.41 -22.94 -1.49
C ALA A 161 2.75 -23.05 -2.98
N SER A 162 1.82 -22.75 -3.87
CA SER A 162 2.05 -22.71 -5.32
C SER A 162 3.05 -21.62 -5.73
N PHE A 163 3.08 -20.52 -4.96
CA PHE A 163 4.05 -19.44 -5.10
C PHE A 163 4.12 -18.60 -3.82
N ILE A 164 5.27 -17.95 -3.61
CA ILE A 164 5.48 -16.92 -2.61
C ILE A 164 6.18 -15.75 -3.27
N TYR A 165 5.48 -14.63 -3.39
CA TYR A 165 6.04 -13.34 -3.79
C TYR A 165 6.26 -12.50 -2.53
N THR A 166 7.53 -12.16 -2.26
CA THR A 166 7.90 -11.28 -1.13
C THR A 166 7.99 -9.84 -1.62
N ARG A 167 7.42 -8.90 -0.87
CA ARG A 167 7.38 -7.50 -1.31
C ARG A 167 8.71 -6.76 -1.17
N GLU A 168 9.73 -7.38 -0.55
CA GLU A 168 11.11 -6.90 -0.49
C GLU A 168 12.11 -8.06 -0.49
N THR A 169 13.29 -7.80 -1.03
CA THR A 169 14.38 -8.79 -1.15
C THR A 169 14.94 -9.20 0.21
N LYS A 170 14.78 -8.39 1.26
CA LYS A 170 15.15 -8.73 2.64
C LYS A 170 14.36 -9.94 3.14
N THR A 171 13.04 -9.95 2.97
CA THR A 171 12.20 -11.12 3.27
C THR A 171 12.54 -12.32 2.39
N LEU A 172 12.79 -12.09 1.09
CA LEU A 172 13.20 -13.17 0.19
C LEU A 172 14.44 -13.90 0.72
N SER A 173 15.43 -13.15 1.20
CA SER A 173 16.65 -13.70 1.80
C SER A 173 16.35 -14.47 3.10
N ILE A 174 15.46 -13.93 3.97
CA ILE A 174 15.05 -14.60 5.22
C ILE A 174 14.40 -15.96 4.89
N LEU A 175 13.46 -16.02 3.93
CA LEU A 175 12.78 -17.26 3.56
C LEU A 175 13.74 -18.28 2.95
N LYS A 176 14.65 -17.84 2.08
CA LYS A 176 15.70 -18.72 1.50
C LYS A 176 16.62 -19.28 2.59
N SER A 177 17.06 -18.46 3.54
CA SER A 177 17.90 -18.89 4.65
C SER A 177 17.18 -19.85 5.59
N ALA A 178 15.86 -19.73 5.74
CA ALA A 178 15.02 -20.67 6.49
C ALA A 178 14.75 -21.98 5.75
N GLY A 179 15.29 -22.18 4.55
CA GLY A 179 15.15 -23.41 3.77
C GLY A 179 13.82 -23.56 3.05
N ILE A 180 13.10 -22.46 2.80
CA ILE A 180 11.86 -22.50 1.99
C ILE A 180 12.20 -22.84 0.53
N LYS A 181 11.50 -23.86 0.00
CA LYS A 181 11.73 -24.47 -1.32
C LYS A 181 10.45 -24.63 -2.14
N THR A 182 9.56 -23.63 -2.06
CA THR A 182 8.37 -23.61 -2.95
C THR A 182 8.79 -23.45 -4.41
N SER A 183 7.92 -23.84 -5.34
CA SER A 183 8.20 -23.80 -6.79
C SER A 183 8.56 -22.41 -7.31
N VAL A 184 7.94 -21.37 -6.75
CA VAL A 184 8.24 -19.97 -7.02
C VAL A 184 8.40 -19.21 -5.71
N LEU A 185 9.63 -18.76 -5.43
CA LEU A 185 9.99 -17.92 -4.32
C LEU A 185 10.78 -16.73 -4.86
N GLU A 186 10.09 -15.62 -5.10
CA GLU A 186 10.61 -14.46 -5.81
C GLU A 186 10.19 -13.14 -5.17
N PHE A 187 10.85 -12.05 -5.57
CA PHE A 187 10.39 -10.70 -5.30
C PHE A 187 9.12 -10.40 -6.12
N GLY A 188 8.11 -9.82 -5.47
CA GLY A 188 6.89 -9.33 -6.11
C GLY A 188 6.36 -8.13 -5.33
N PRO A 189 6.32 -6.93 -5.97
CA PRO A 189 5.99 -5.69 -5.28
C PRO A 189 4.70 -5.78 -4.46
N ASP A 190 4.61 -4.93 -3.44
CA ASP A 190 3.40 -4.80 -2.63
C ASP A 190 2.20 -4.46 -3.51
N GLY A 191 1.07 -5.14 -3.30
CA GLY A 191 -0.14 -4.92 -4.08
C GLY A 191 -0.63 -3.46 -4.06
N CYS A 192 -0.31 -2.70 -3.02
CA CYS A 192 -0.66 -1.29 -2.92
C CYS A 192 -0.07 -0.43 -4.05
N PHE A 193 1.06 -0.82 -4.66
CA PHE A 193 1.60 -0.14 -5.86
C PHE A 193 0.65 -0.17 -7.07
N GLY A 194 -0.30 -1.09 -7.08
CA GLY A 194 -1.32 -1.16 -8.13
C GLY A 194 -2.52 -0.21 -7.94
N ILE A 195 -2.55 0.59 -6.88
CA ILE A 195 -3.72 1.42 -6.54
C ILE A 195 -4.05 2.44 -7.62
N ASP A 196 -5.33 2.51 -8.01
CA ASP A 196 -5.86 3.48 -9.00
C ASP A 196 -7.17 4.15 -8.54
N VAL A 197 -7.61 3.89 -7.31
CA VAL A 197 -8.80 4.54 -6.74
C VAL A 197 -8.52 5.99 -6.41
N ARG A 198 -9.48 6.89 -6.72
CA ARG A 198 -9.45 8.31 -6.37
C ARG A 198 -10.85 8.84 -6.11
N ASP A 199 -10.99 9.67 -5.08
CA ASP A 199 -12.17 10.49 -4.87
C ASP A 199 -11.86 11.95 -5.23
N ASP A 200 -12.06 12.29 -6.49
CA ASP A 200 -11.75 13.62 -7.02
C ASP A 200 -12.59 14.71 -6.36
N ALA A 201 -13.85 14.46 -6.09
CA ALA A 201 -14.76 15.43 -5.49
C ALA A 201 -14.34 15.78 -4.06
N ARG A 202 -14.09 14.75 -3.24
CA ARG A 202 -13.65 14.92 -1.85
C ARG A 202 -12.25 15.52 -1.80
N GLY A 203 -11.32 15.03 -2.62
CA GLY A 203 -9.96 15.54 -2.68
C GLY A 203 -9.90 17.02 -3.08
N LEU A 204 -10.67 17.47 -4.07
CA LEU A 204 -10.78 18.89 -4.43
C LEU A 204 -11.37 19.72 -3.29
N ALA A 205 -12.41 19.24 -2.60
CA ALA A 205 -13.00 19.91 -1.46
C ALA A 205 -11.98 20.06 -0.32
N THR A 206 -11.20 19.02 -0.03
CA THR A 206 -10.12 19.03 0.96
C THR A 206 -9.02 20.00 0.58
N MET A 207 -8.52 19.98 -0.67
CA MET A 207 -7.52 20.96 -1.12
C MET A 207 -8.02 22.38 -0.95
N LYS A 208 -9.26 22.66 -1.35
CA LYS A 208 -9.87 24.01 -1.19
C LYS A 208 -9.97 24.41 0.28
N LYS A 209 -10.46 23.51 1.14
CA LYS A 209 -10.60 23.74 2.59
C LYS A 209 -9.28 24.08 3.26
N LEU A 210 -8.20 23.35 2.88
CA LEU A 210 -6.87 23.50 3.45
C LEU A 210 -6.02 24.56 2.70
N GLY A 211 -6.55 25.14 1.62
CA GLY A 211 -5.85 26.10 0.78
C GLY A 211 -4.59 25.52 0.15
N LEU A 212 -4.63 24.25 -0.28
CA LEU A 212 -3.52 23.57 -0.96
C LEU A 212 -3.58 23.86 -2.46
N GLU A 213 -2.44 24.17 -3.05
CA GLU A 213 -2.27 24.34 -4.49
C GLU A 213 -1.40 23.20 -5.05
N GLU A 214 -1.80 22.71 -6.22
CA GLU A 214 -1.07 21.61 -6.86
C GLU A 214 0.42 21.93 -7.03
N ARG A 215 1.27 21.00 -6.65
CA ARG A 215 2.75 21.09 -6.65
C ARG A 215 3.35 22.19 -5.76
N LYS A 216 2.54 22.88 -4.96
CA LYS A 216 2.99 23.90 -4.01
C LYS A 216 2.81 23.46 -2.55
N PHE A 217 2.88 22.17 -2.29
CA PHE A 217 2.94 21.64 -0.93
C PHE A 217 3.67 20.29 -0.90
N ILE A 218 4.28 20.01 0.22
CA ILE A 218 4.76 18.67 0.57
C ILE A 218 3.81 18.06 1.61
N THR A 219 3.75 16.73 1.66
CA THR A 219 3.07 16.03 2.75
C THR A 219 4.09 15.43 3.69
N VAL A 220 3.88 15.60 4.99
CA VAL A 220 4.79 15.14 6.04
C VAL A 220 4.04 14.27 7.04
N GLN A 221 4.67 13.17 7.44
CA GLN A 221 4.10 12.26 8.43
C GLN A 221 5.22 11.51 9.15
N ILE A 222 5.14 11.43 10.47
CA ILE A 222 6.04 10.60 11.28
C ILE A 222 5.29 9.42 11.89
N ARG A 223 6.00 8.30 12.03
CA ARG A 223 5.55 7.18 12.85
C ARG A 223 6.04 7.39 14.28
N THR A 224 5.13 7.21 15.24
CA THR A 224 5.46 7.30 16.66
C THR A 224 5.45 5.94 17.33
N ASN A 225 6.28 5.77 18.37
CA ASN A 225 6.26 4.62 19.28
C ASN A 225 5.17 4.78 20.34
N THR A 226 4.73 6.02 20.59
CA THR A 226 3.67 6.34 21.54
C THR A 226 2.32 5.79 21.07
N PRO A 227 1.47 5.32 22.00
CA PRO A 227 0.10 4.95 21.72
C PRO A 227 -0.69 6.16 21.20
N LYS A 228 -1.92 5.91 20.72
CA LYS A 228 -2.79 6.97 20.18
C LYS A 228 -2.89 8.18 21.09
N ALA A 229 -2.98 9.37 20.50
CA ALA A 229 -3.21 10.59 21.26
C ALA A 229 -4.58 10.57 21.99
N PRO A 230 -4.72 11.25 23.13
CA PRO A 230 -6.03 11.42 23.77
C PRO A 230 -7.08 11.98 22.79
N GLY A 231 -8.30 11.45 22.84
CA GLY A 231 -9.39 11.89 21.98
C GLY A 231 -9.43 11.28 20.58
N VAL A 232 -8.45 10.48 20.20
CA VAL A 232 -8.48 9.71 18.93
C VAL A 232 -9.28 8.43 19.15
N ASP A 233 -10.39 8.26 18.42
CA ASP A 233 -11.19 7.04 18.43
C ASP A 233 -10.56 5.98 17.49
N ASP A 234 -9.64 5.21 18.03
CA ASP A 234 -8.99 4.08 17.32
C ASP A 234 -9.68 2.77 17.73
N PRO A 235 -10.43 2.14 16.81
CA PRO A 235 -11.19 0.91 17.11
C PRO A 235 -10.29 -0.33 17.30
N ARG A 236 -8.98 -0.23 17.05
CA ARG A 236 -8.08 -1.37 17.16
C ARG A 236 -7.83 -1.75 18.62
N PRO A 237 -7.71 -3.08 18.91
CA PRO A 237 -7.34 -3.54 20.24
C PRO A 237 -6.00 -2.94 20.67
N GLN A 238 -5.93 -2.34 21.84
CA GLN A 238 -4.72 -1.69 22.34
C GLN A 238 -3.60 -2.68 22.72
N LYS A 239 -3.78 -3.97 22.48
CA LYS A 239 -2.82 -5.03 22.83
C LYS A 239 -1.49 -4.99 22.07
N LEU A 240 -1.39 -4.18 21.02
CA LEU A 240 -0.20 -4.14 20.14
C LEU A 240 0.78 -3.00 20.45
N ASN A 241 0.40 -2.05 21.32
CA ASN A 241 1.30 -1.00 21.80
C ASN A 241 1.19 -0.93 23.33
N PRO A 242 2.31 -0.76 24.04
CA PRO A 242 2.24 -0.53 25.49
C PRO A 242 1.37 0.70 25.74
N LEU A 243 0.42 0.57 26.68
CA LEU A 243 -0.49 1.67 27.07
C LEU A 243 0.29 2.90 27.58
N HIS A 244 1.54 2.69 27.98
CA HIS A 244 2.45 3.72 28.47
C HIS A 244 3.79 3.57 27.74
N PRO A 245 4.17 4.53 26.86
CA PRO A 245 5.49 4.54 26.26
C PRO A 245 6.56 4.72 27.35
N THR A 246 7.70 4.10 27.14
CA THR A 246 8.86 4.32 28.02
C THR A 246 9.38 5.75 27.82
N PRO A 247 10.07 6.34 28.82
CA PRO A 247 10.72 7.63 28.65
C PRO A 247 11.65 7.67 27.43
N GLN A 248 12.34 6.59 27.13
CA GLN A 248 13.20 6.48 25.94
C GLN A 248 12.38 6.58 24.64
N GLN A 249 11.25 5.87 24.53
CA GLN A 249 10.37 5.95 23.36
C GLN A 249 9.83 7.36 23.12
N ILE A 250 9.47 8.06 24.20
CA ILE A 250 9.01 9.46 24.12
C ILE A 250 10.17 10.37 23.61
N ALA A 251 11.37 10.18 24.17
CA ALA A 251 12.56 10.94 23.76
C ALA A 251 12.94 10.67 22.30
N ASP A 252 12.80 9.42 21.83
CA ASP A 252 13.07 9.03 20.45
C ASP A 252 12.05 9.67 19.49
N ASP A 253 10.75 9.65 19.84
CA ASP A 253 9.70 10.28 19.06
C ASP A 253 9.94 11.81 18.94
N GLU A 254 10.34 12.47 20.06
CA GLU A 254 10.64 13.91 20.05
C GLU A 254 11.90 14.24 19.23
N ARG A 255 12.97 13.44 19.35
CA ARG A 255 14.20 13.61 18.56
C ARG A 255 13.92 13.51 17.06
N ARG A 256 13.11 12.52 16.64
CA ARG A 256 12.71 12.34 15.24
C ARG A 256 11.82 13.49 14.77
N ALA A 257 10.86 13.88 15.60
CA ALA A 257 9.98 15.01 15.29
C ALA A 257 10.73 16.34 15.15
N ALA A 258 11.78 16.56 15.95
CA ALA A 258 12.64 17.74 15.82
C ALA A 258 13.26 17.85 14.42
N LYS A 259 13.75 16.74 13.86
CA LYS A 259 14.27 16.71 12.48
C LYS A 259 13.20 17.10 11.45
N TYR A 260 11.97 16.61 11.62
CA TYR A 260 10.87 16.99 10.73
C TYR A 260 10.47 18.46 10.87
N ARG A 261 10.45 19.02 12.09
CA ARG A 261 10.18 20.45 12.30
C ARG A 261 11.19 21.33 11.61
N GLU A 262 12.47 20.99 11.71
CA GLU A 262 13.54 21.71 11.02
C GLU A 262 13.41 21.60 9.51
N LEU A 263 13.18 20.40 8.96
CA LEU A 263 12.93 20.19 7.53
C LEU A 263 11.74 21.02 7.03
N VAL A 264 10.63 21.02 7.77
CA VAL A 264 9.45 21.83 7.47
C VAL A 264 9.78 23.32 7.46
N THR A 265 10.55 23.78 8.44
CA THR A 265 11.00 25.18 8.52
C THR A 265 11.83 25.56 7.31
N LEU A 266 12.83 24.75 6.96
CA LEU A 266 13.69 24.97 5.79
C LEU A 266 12.87 24.99 4.48
N TRP A 267 11.91 24.07 4.33
CA TRP A 267 11.03 24.02 3.16
C TRP A 267 10.22 25.32 3.03
N VAL A 268 9.53 25.73 4.10
CA VAL A 268 8.69 26.94 4.10
C VAL A 268 9.52 28.18 3.85
N GLN A 269 10.68 28.33 4.52
CA GLN A 269 11.57 29.49 4.35
C GLN A 269 12.10 29.61 2.92
N LYS A 270 12.45 28.49 2.29
CA LYS A 270 13.03 28.51 0.94
C LYS A 270 11.98 28.66 -0.16
N THR A 271 10.80 28.07 0.00
CA THR A 271 9.81 28.00 -1.09
C THR A 271 8.57 28.85 -0.87
N GLY A 272 8.26 29.22 0.36
CA GLY A 272 6.97 29.81 0.73
C GLY A 272 5.77 28.86 0.58
N HIS A 273 6.00 27.61 0.19
CA HIS A 273 4.98 26.63 -0.07
C HIS A 273 4.45 25.98 1.21
N LYS A 274 3.25 25.38 1.11
CA LYS A 274 2.61 24.75 2.26
C LYS A 274 3.20 23.39 2.61
N VAL A 275 2.91 22.97 3.83
CA VAL A 275 3.12 21.59 4.32
C VAL A 275 1.81 21.05 4.81
N LEU A 276 1.42 19.87 4.32
CA LEU A 276 0.28 19.10 4.82
C LEU A 276 0.78 18.03 5.78
N ILE A 277 0.33 18.07 7.02
CA ILE A 277 0.51 16.99 7.97
C ILE A 277 -0.71 16.07 7.87
N ALA A 278 -0.50 14.80 7.48
CA ALA A 278 -1.59 13.86 7.28
C ALA A 278 -1.22 12.46 7.80
N PRO A 279 -2.16 11.72 8.40
CA PRO A 279 -1.88 10.40 8.95
C PRO A 279 -1.91 9.31 7.88
N GLU A 280 -1.06 8.27 8.00
CA GLU A 280 -1.26 6.99 7.33
C GLU A 280 -2.15 6.09 8.17
N THR A 281 -1.98 6.12 9.49
CA THR A 281 -2.80 5.38 10.43
C THR A 281 -3.53 6.34 11.39
N ILE A 282 -4.73 5.96 11.81
CA ILE A 282 -5.54 6.81 12.71
C ILE A 282 -4.83 7.13 14.03
N LYS A 283 -3.95 6.24 14.52
CA LYS A 283 -3.19 6.46 15.77
C LYS A 283 -2.26 7.68 15.71
N GLU A 284 -1.87 8.09 14.50
CA GLU A 284 -0.94 9.23 14.28
C GLU A 284 -1.64 10.57 14.33
N MET A 285 -2.97 10.56 14.22
CA MET A 285 -3.75 11.78 14.44
C MET A 285 -3.50 12.33 15.84
N GLY A 286 -3.36 13.64 15.93
CA GLY A 286 -3.00 14.32 17.18
C GLY A 286 -1.52 14.23 17.54
N HIS A 287 -0.85 13.08 17.33
CA HIS A 287 0.60 12.99 17.54
C HIS A 287 1.37 13.84 16.53
N ASN A 288 1.08 13.68 15.25
CA ASN A 288 1.72 14.47 14.21
C ASN A 288 1.49 15.98 14.42
N LYS A 289 0.28 16.38 14.80
CA LYS A 289 -0.01 17.78 15.15
C LYS A 289 0.82 18.24 16.33
N ARG A 290 0.76 17.54 17.46
CA ARG A 290 1.48 17.88 18.71
C ARG A 290 3.00 17.88 18.53
N LEU A 291 3.54 16.95 17.78
CA LEU A 291 4.99 16.78 17.64
C LEU A 291 5.59 17.60 16.51
N ILE A 292 4.85 17.87 15.43
CA ILE A 292 5.36 18.62 14.28
C ILE A 292 4.80 20.04 14.25
N HIS A 293 3.45 20.20 14.21
CA HIS A 293 2.82 21.50 14.00
C HIS A 293 2.97 22.45 15.19
N ASP A 294 2.53 22.01 16.38
CA ASP A 294 2.35 22.92 17.55
C ASP A 294 3.65 23.52 18.05
N PRO A 295 4.83 22.84 17.99
CA PRO A 295 6.09 23.45 18.41
C PRO A 295 6.75 24.38 17.37
N LEU A 296 6.20 24.51 16.16
CA LEU A 296 6.76 25.38 15.13
C LEU A 296 6.60 26.88 15.48
N PRO A 297 7.51 27.75 15.04
CA PRO A 297 7.33 29.20 15.15
C PRO A 297 6.05 29.66 14.44
N PRO A 298 5.37 30.71 14.97
CA PRO A 298 4.08 31.17 14.40
C PRO A 298 4.13 31.53 12.91
N GLU A 299 5.27 32.08 12.45
CA GLU A 299 5.49 32.44 11.04
C GLU A 299 5.60 31.23 10.12
N ILE A 300 6.00 30.09 10.66
CA ILE A 300 6.03 28.79 9.94
C ILE A 300 4.68 28.09 10.03
N GLN A 301 4.04 28.08 11.21
CA GLN A 301 2.76 27.43 11.45
C GLN A 301 1.67 27.85 10.42
N LYS A 302 1.62 29.13 10.02
CA LYS A 302 0.65 29.63 9.02
C LYS A 302 0.77 28.98 7.64
N HIS A 303 1.91 28.34 7.34
CA HIS A 303 2.13 27.56 6.12
C HIS A 303 1.87 26.06 6.31
N VAL A 304 1.66 25.60 7.54
CA VAL A 304 1.50 24.19 7.86
C VAL A 304 0.03 23.91 8.19
N VAL A 305 -0.57 22.99 7.48
CA VAL A 305 -1.96 22.56 7.71
C VAL A 305 -1.98 21.13 8.20
N ASN A 306 -2.80 20.88 9.20
CA ASN A 306 -2.96 19.54 9.76
C ASN A 306 -4.32 18.97 9.34
N LEU A 307 -4.34 17.72 8.86
CA LEU A 307 -5.57 17.02 8.57
C LEU A 307 -6.20 16.55 9.90
N GLU A 308 -7.38 17.07 10.21
CA GLU A 308 -8.04 16.85 11.51
C GLU A 308 -9.01 15.65 11.53
N TYR A 309 -9.07 14.88 10.43
CA TYR A 309 -9.87 13.67 10.32
C TYR A 309 -9.08 12.56 9.64
N PHE A 310 -9.49 11.32 9.86
CA PHE A 310 -8.90 10.18 9.16
C PHE A 310 -9.55 10.00 7.78
N TRP A 311 -8.77 10.14 6.75
CA TRP A 311 -9.18 10.04 5.36
C TRP A 311 -9.21 8.60 4.83
N ASN A 312 -9.78 8.39 3.65
CA ASN A 312 -9.73 7.12 2.95
C ASN A 312 -8.57 7.10 1.94
N ALA A 313 -8.19 5.92 1.47
CA ALA A 313 -7.08 5.75 0.53
C ALA A 313 -7.31 6.44 -0.82
N ASP A 314 -8.56 6.54 -1.29
CA ASP A 314 -8.93 7.23 -2.53
C ASP A 314 -8.79 8.75 -2.44
N GLU A 315 -9.16 9.36 -1.31
CA GLU A 315 -8.94 10.77 -1.04
C GLU A 315 -7.44 11.06 -0.88
N ALA A 316 -6.72 10.22 -0.12
CA ALA A 316 -5.28 10.33 0.04
C ALA A 316 -4.54 10.24 -1.32
N ALA A 317 -4.94 9.29 -2.18
CA ALA A 317 -4.37 9.14 -3.51
C ALA A 317 -4.56 10.39 -4.39
N PHE A 318 -5.73 11.05 -4.31
CA PHE A 318 -5.97 12.31 -5.00
C PHE A 318 -5.05 13.43 -4.53
N ILE A 319 -4.89 13.59 -3.21
CA ILE A 319 -4.04 14.62 -2.60
C ILE A 319 -2.56 14.34 -2.89
N PHE A 320 -2.11 13.09 -2.72
CA PHE A 320 -0.73 12.71 -2.99
C PHE A 320 -0.36 12.88 -4.47
N ALA A 321 -1.30 12.62 -5.41
CA ALA A 321 -1.10 12.89 -6.83
C ALA A 321 -0.75 14.35 -7.12
N ARG A 322 -1.15 15.30 -6.25
CA ARG A 322 -0.98 16.76 -6.41
C ARG A 322 0.06 17.37 -5.49
N ALA A 323 0.58 16.60 -4.55
CA ALA A 323 1.71 17.04 -3.74
C ALA A 323 2.98 17.19 -4.58
N HIS A 324 3.91 18.03 -4.13
CA HIS A 324 5.25 18.11 -4.70
C HIS A 324 6.06 16.86 -4.34
N THR A 325 6.13 16.54 -3.07
CA THR A 325 6.88 15.40 -2.52
C THR A 325 6.18 14.89 -1.26
N ILE A 326 6.25 13.58 -1.01
CA ILE A 326 5.80 12.98 0.25
C ILE A 326 7.04 12.64 1.08
N VAL A 327 7.13 13.18 2.30
CA VAL A 327 8.17 12.86 3.29
C VAL A 327 7.53 12.09 4.42
N CYS A 328 7.73 10.79 4.47
CA CYS A 328 6.92 9.93 5.32
C CYS A 328 7.72 8.79 5.95
N HIS A 329 7.44 8.52 7.22
CA HIS A 329 8.04 7.40 7.96
C HIS A 329 7.23 6.09 7.83
N GLU A 330 5.94 6.14 7.53
CA GLU A 330 5.16 4.96 7.16
C GLU A 330 5.29 4.68 5.66
N PRO A 331 5.33 3.40 5.23
CA PRO A 331 5.71 3.08 3.85
C PRO A 331 4.58 3.22 2.82
N HIS A 332 3.32 3.18 3.21
CA HIS A 332 2.25 3.06 2.21
C HIS A 332 1.81 4.41 1.63
N SER A 333 1.90 5.50 2.40
CA SER A 333 1.71 6.85 1.85
C SER A 333 2.69 7.13 0.70
N PRO A 334 4.00 6.83 0.82
CA PRO A 334 4.93 6.86 -0.30
C PRO A 334 4.56 5.93 -1.46
N ILE A 335 4.09 4.70 -1.19
CA ILE A 335 3.65 3.78 -2.25
C ILE A 335 2.48 4.37 -3.04
N ILE A 336 1.46 4.89 -2.34
CA ILE A 336 0.30 5.52 -2.97
C ILE A 336 0.75 6.74 -3.79
N ALA A 337 1.69 7.54 -3.29
CA ALA A 337 2.25 8.68 -4.00
C ALA A 337 2.98 8.27 -5.28
N LEU A 338 3.85 7.26 -5.21
CA LEU A 338 4.57 6.71 -6.37
C LEU A 338 3.62 6.18 -7.44
N ALA A 339 2.58 5.43 -7.04
CA ALA A 339 1.53 4.94 -7.94
C ALA A 339 0.79 6.08 -8.65
N ASN A 340 0.84 7.30 -8.09
CA ASN A 340 0.25 8.51 -8.63
C ASN A 340 1.28 9.49 -9.24
N GLY A 341 2.54 9.07 -9.43
CA GLY A 341 3.57 9.84 -10.12
C GLY A 341 4.27 10.90 -9.28
N THR A 342 4.11 10.89 -7.96
CA THR A 342 4.70 11.87 -7.06
C THR A 342 5.99 11.35 -6.42
N PRO A 343 7.08 12.14 -6.42
CA PRO A 343 8.32 11.80 -5.74
C PRO A 343 8.14 11.64 -4.23
N ILE A 344 9.01 10.84 -3.61
CA ILE A 344 8.95 10.54 -2.18
C ILE A 344 10.32 10.68 -1.51
N ILE A 345 10.29 10.86 -0.20
CA ILE A 345 11.38 10.57 0.70
C ILE A 345 10.80 9.68 1.78
N HIS A 346 11.27 8.43 1.86
CA HIS A 346 10.86 7.53 2.92
C HIS A 346 11.92 7.51 4.00
N THR A 347 11.58 8.02 5.18
CA THR A 347 12.41 7.86 6.35
C THR A 347 12.04 6.55 7.05
N TYR A 348 13.02 5.81 7.54
CA TYR A 348 12.77 4.53 8.18
C TYR A 348 13.66 4.35 9.42
N SER A 349 13.28 3.42 10.26
CA SER A 349 14.15 2.89 11.31
C SER A 349 14.36 1.41 11.08
N GLU A 350 15.59 0.95 11.11
CA GLU A 350 15.95 -0.42 10.76
C GLU A 350 15.22 -1.47 11.61
N PHE A 351 14.89 -1.10 12.86
CA PHE A 351 14.19 -1.98 13.80
C PHE A 351 12.69 -2.14 13.51
N HIS A 352 12.07 -1.29 12.68
CA HIS A 352 10.62 -1.26 12.55
C HIS A 352 10.06 -2.34 11.63
N SER A 353 10.69 -2.60 10.49
CA SER A 353 10.18 -3.62 9.55
C SER A 353 11.11 -3.81 8.35
N PRO A 354 11.22 -5.02 7.78
CA PRO A 354 11.89 -5.22 6.51
C PRO A 354 11.20 -4.50 5.35
N LYS A 355 9.92 -4.14 5.47
CA LYS A 355 9.12 -3.53 4.40
C LYS A 355 9.62 -2.17 3.90
N CYS A 356 10.44 -1.45 4.66
CA CYS A 356 11.07 -0.22 4.18
C CYS A 356 12.00 -0.44 2.98
N TRP A 357 12.54 -1.66 2.81
CA TRP A 357 13.43 -2.00 1.69
C TRP A 357 12.72 -2.04 0.33
N MET A 358 11.39 -2.07 0.29
CA MET A 358 10.61 -2.04 -0.96
C MET A 358 11.08 -0.91 -1.91
N PHE A 359 11.42 0.26 -1.38
CA PHE A 359 11.86 1.40 -2.20
C PHE A 359 13.26 1.20 -2.78
N LYS A 360 14.15 0.55 -2.04
CA LYS A 360 15.48 0.19 -2.54
C LYS A 360 15.36 -0.81 -3.69
N ASP A 361 14.48 -1.80 -3.53
CA ASP A 361 14.30 -2.89 -4.49
C ASP A 361 13.72 -2.42 -5.83
N ILE A 362 13.02 -1.28 -5.84
CA ILE A 362 12.51 -0.64 -7.07
C ILE A 362 13.39 0.51 -7.60
N GLY A 363 14.64 0.62 -7.09
CA GLY A 363 15.62 1.60 -7.57
C GLY A 363 15.52 2.99 -6.97
N LEU A 364 14.85 3.15 -5.81
CA LEU A 364 14.68 4.44 -5.11
C LEU A 364 15.49 4.49 -3.80
N GLY A 365 16.57 3.73 -3.68
CA GLY A 365 17.35 3.62 -2.45
C GLY A 365 17.97 4.93 -1.94
N ASP A 366 18.26 5.90 -2.81
CA ASP A 366 18.75 7.24 -2.46
C ASP A 366 17.67 8.18 -1.89
N TRP A 367 16.38 7.79 -1.98
CA TRP A 367 15.26 8.44 -1.31
C TRP A 367 14.81 7.68 -0.04
N LEU A 368 15.55 6.65 0.34
CA LEU A 368 15.34 5.88 1.56
C LEU A 368 16.37 6.31 2.60
N LEU A 369 15.94 7.02 3.64
CA LEU A 369 16.80 7.62 4.64
C LEU A 369 16.57 6.99 6.02
N GLU A 370 17.64 6.44 6.61
CA GLU A 370 17.57 5.92 7.98
C GLU A 370 17.43 7.09 8.95
N MET A 371 16.35 7.11 9.74
CA MET A 371 15.91 8.28 10.48
C MET A 371 16.82 8.66 11.66
N ASP A 372 17.40 7.66 12.32
CA ASP A 372 18.23 7.90 13.51
C ASP A 372 19.65 8.33 13.12
N GLU A 373 20.15 7.90 11.96
CA GLU A 373 21.50 8.20 11.47
C GLU A 373 21.56 9.42 10.51
N THR A 374 20.48 9.67 9.78
CA THR A 374 20.44 10.75 8.78
C THR A 374 20.29 12.12 9.45
N SER A 375 21.16 13.08 9.13
CA SER A 375 21.03 14.44 9.59
C SER A 375 19.93 15.22 8.86
N VAL A 376 19.46 16.32 9.44
CA VAL A 376 18.46 17.20 8.81
C VAL A 376 19.00 17.83 7.53
N GLU A 377 20.27 18.19 7.50
CA GLU A 377 20.93 18.75 6.31
C GLU A 377 20.85 17.77 5.15
N LYS A 378 21.07 16.47 5.41
CA LYS A 378 20.96 15.42 4.36
C LYS A 378 19.52 15.20 3.92
N MET A 379 18.55 15.26 4.85
CA MET A 379 17.12 15.22 4.50
C MET A 379 16.74 16.43 3.62
N ALA A 380 17.19 17.61 4.00
CA ALA A 380 16.95 18.86 3.25
C ALA A 380 17.65 18.85 1.89
N GLU A 381 18.91 18.41 1.83
CA GLU A 381 19.64 18.22 0.56
C GLU A 381 18.85 17.33 -0.41
N THR A 382 18.34 16.19 0.10
CA THR A 382 17.56 15.27 -0.72
C THR A 382 16.25 15.89 -1.21
N LEU A 383 15.52 16.59 -0.33
CA LEU A 383 14.27 17.26 -0.68
C LEU A 383 14.50 18.38 -1.72
N PHE A 384 15.53 19.19 -1.53
CA PHE A 384 15.83 20.28 -2.44
C PHE A 384 16.49 19.82 -3.74
N ALA A 385 17.15 18.67 -3.77
CA ALA A 385 17.59 18.04 -5.01
C ALA A 385 16.37 17.56 -5.85
N ILE A 386 15.33 17.03 -5.21
CA ILE A 386 14.06 16.70 -5.88
C ILE A 386 13.40 17.98 -6.41
N ASP A 387 13.38 19.07 -5.63
CA ASP A 387 12.79 20.35 -6.02
C ASP A 387 13.52 20.97 -7.23
N ALA A 388 14.84 21.04 -7.17
CA ALA A 388 15.66 21.61 -8.24
C ALA A 388 15.64 20.81 -9.55
N GLY A 389 15.52 19.47 -9.46
CA GLY A 389 15.45 18.53 -10.59
C GLY A 389 14.11 17.79 -10.66
N TYR A 390 12.99 18.51 -10.54
CA TYR A 390 11.67 17.89 -10.43
C TYR A 390 11.29 17.00 -11.64
N PRO A 391 11.56 17.40 -12.90
CA PRO A 391 11.32 16.55 -14.06
C PRO A 391 12.11 15.23 -14.02
N GLU A 392 13.36 15.27 -13.57
CA GLU A 392 14.24 14.11 -13.39
C GLU A 392 13.72 13.21 -12.26
N ALA A 393 13.29 13.80 -11.14
CA ALA A 393 12.66 13.08 -10.05
C ALA A 393 11.38 12.35 -10.51
N GLN A 394 10.54 13.00 -11.32
CA GLN A 394 9.37 12.36 -11.92
C GLN A 394 9.76 11.26 -12.91
N ALA A 395 10.82 11.43 -13.70
CA ALA A 395 11.31 10.40 -14.60
C ALA A 395 11.79 9.17 -13.81
N LYS A 396 12.44 9.39 -12.66
CA LYS A 396 12.86 8.32 -11.75
C LYS A 396 11.66 7.56 -11.17
N VAL A 397 10.59 8.27 -10.76
CA VAL A 397 9.33 7.64 -10.35
C VAL A 397 8.74 6.78 -11.47
N ARG A 398 8.63 7.32 -12.69
CA ARG A 398 8.12 6.56 -13.85
C ARG A 398 8.92 5.29 -14.11
N LYS A 399 10.26 5.36 -14.01
CA LYS A 399 11.14 4.19 -14.19
C LYS A 399 10.91 3.13 -13.12
N ALA A 400 10.81 3.54 -11.85
CA ALA A 400 10.52 2.64 -10.73
C ALA A 400 9.15 1.96 -10.90
N MET A 401 8.12 2.73 -11.26
CA MET A 401 6.78 2.19 -11.47
C MET A 401 6.68 1.28 -12.71
N ALA A 402 7.42 1.57 -13.77
CA ALA A 402 7.50 0.66 -14.93
C ALA A 402 8.07 -0.71 -14.53
N TYR A 403 9.12 -0.74 -13.71
CA TYR A 403 9.67 -1.98 -13.15
C TYR A 403 8.65 -2.72 -12.26
N VAL A 404 7.92 -2.00 -11.40
CA VAL A 404 6.84 -2.57 -10.58
C VAL A 404 5.78 -3.24 -11.46
N HIS A 405 5.32 -2.58 -12.52
CA HIS A 405 4.32 -3.14 -13.45
C HIS A 405 4.84 -4.37 -14.20
N GLU A 406 6.13 -4.38 -14.57
CA GLU A 406 6.76 -5.55 -15.18
C GLU A 406 6.77 -6.75 -14.21
N CYS A 407 7.10 -6.52 -12.93
CA CYS A 407 7.03 -7.56 -11.89
C CYS A 407 5.59 -8.08 -11.71
N PHE A 408 4.58 -7.20 -11.70
CA PHE A 408 3.17 -7.62 -11.64
C PHE A 408 2.78 -8.48 -12.84
N ALA A 409 3.14 -8.06 -14.04
CA ALA A 409 2.88 -8.85 -15.25
C ALA A 409 3.53 -10.24 -15.19
N GLY A 410 4.77 -10.32 -14.67
CA GLY A 410 5.48 -11.58 -14.44
C GLY A 410 4.75 -12.49 -13.45
N SER A 411 4.43 -11.95 -12.28
CA SER A 411 3.72 -12.68 -11.23
C SER A 411 2.36 -13.20 -11.72
N MET A 412 1.60 -12.38 -12.43
CA MET A 412 0.27 -12.76 -12.92
C MET A 412 0.32 -13.77 -14.07
N ARG A 413 1.36 -13.79 -14.89
CA ARG A 413 1.60 -14.88 -15.86
C ARG A 413 1.77 -16.22 -15.15
N HIS A 414 2.52 -16.24 -14.05
CA HIS A 414 2.67 -17.45 -13.24
C HIS A 414 1.36 -17.86 -12.58
N VAL A 415 0.65 -16.92 -11.95
CA VAL A 415 -0.68 -17.15 -11.35
C VAL A 415 -1.65 -17.76 -12.36
N ARG A 416 -1.65 -17.27 -13.61
CA ARG A 416 -2.46 -17.84 -14.70
C ARG A 416 -2.10 -19.30 -14.98
N GLY A 417 -0.82 -19.66 -14.93
CA GLY A 417 -0.36 -21.05 -15.07
C GLY A 417 -0.93 -21.93 -13.97
N VAL A 418 -0.86 -21.52 -12.72
CA VAL A 418 -1.39 -22.24 -11.55
C VAL A 418 -2.90 -22.47 -11.66
N ILE A 419 -3.67 -21.47 -12.10
CA ILE A 419 -5.14 -21.59 -12.22
C ILE A 419 -5.56 -22.55 -13.35
N ARG A 420 -4.72 -22.70 -14.38
CA ARG A 420 -5.02 -23.56 -15.53
C ARG A 420 -4.57 -25.00 -15.35
N ALA A 421 -3.64 -25.25 -14.44
CA ALA A 421 -3.16 -26.58 -14.07
C ALA A 421 -4.21 -27.36 -13.27
#